data_57e5c625e8ad7e66e8198b38e7eb3d4d
#
_entry.id   57e5c625e8ad7e66e8198b38e7eb3d4d
#
_cell.length_a   1.000
_cell.length_b   1.000
_cell.length_c   1.000
_cell.angle_alpha   90.00
_cell.angle_beta   90.00
_cell.angle_gamma   90.00
#
_symmetry.space_group_name_H-M   'P 1'
#
loop_
_entity.id
_entity.type
_entity.pdbx_description
1 polymer ?
#
loop_
_entity_poly.entity_id
_entity_poly.type
_entity_poly.pdbx_seq_one_letter_code
_entity_poly.pdbx_strand_id
1 'polypeptide(L)'
;MTTRKGYRYDPMATHAVREFDVEYLRVGDTTRQVRIYQPEGPGPFPMALSVHGGAWSRGDHTNNPLTSRPLAESGLVVAVIGMRVAPEFPYPKQVQDINYATRWLKAHASDFNGDPDTLGGIGYSSGGHTLPLAAMRPNDSRYAALPLAGSSSVDSNLGWMIVCWPVIDPWLRYQIAQGKGNEGLLERHHGFFGDEETHHESNPVEILDRGEKVTLPPALVIHGTADDVMPIESAERFVTSYNAAGGKAKLEPFEGMPHGFGNEPSPQLDRLVQVVKEFIAKQVG
;
A
#
# COMPACT_ATOMS: atom_id res chain seq x y z
N MET A 1 -6.76 21.82 26.27
CA MET A 1 -6.22 20.68 25.54
C MET A 1 -6.54 19.42 26.33
N THR A 2 -7.59 18.72 25.99
CA THR A 2 -7.94 17.42 26.58
C THR A 2 -7.05 16.39 25.93
N THR A 3 -6.11 15.85 26.70
CA THR A 3 -5.35 14.66 26.29
C THR A 3 -6.34 13.54 26.03
N ARG A 4 -6.63 13.23 24.75
CA ARG A 4 -7.27 11.96 24.38
C ARG A 4 -6.38 10.86 24.95
N LYS A 5 -6.88 10.10 25.95
CA LYS A 5 -6.31 8.78 26.26
C LYS A 5 -6.63 7.89 25.06
N GLY A 6 -5.81 7.97 24.01
CA GLY A 6 -5.93 7.12 22.84
C GLY A 6 -5.57 5.67 23.21
N TYR A 7 -6.10 4.74 22.45
CA TYR A 7 -5.65 3.36 22.46
C TYR A 7 -4.14 3.36 22.14
N ARG A 8 -3.35 2.70 22.99
CA ARG A 8 -1.92 2.51 22.73
C ARG A 8 -1.76 1.17 22.01
N TYR A 9 -1.28 1.21 20.78
CA TYR A 9 -1.01 0.01 20.01
C TYR A 9 0.10 -0.83 20.68
N ASP A 10 -0.21 -2.09 20.94
CA ASP A 10 0.74 -3.07 21.46
C ASP A 10 0.90 -4.18 20.40
N PRO A 11 2.07 -4.31 19.73
CA PRO A 11 2.30 -5.32 18.71
C PRO A 11 2.18 -6.77 19.20
N MET A 12 2.19 -6.99 20.52
CA MET A 12 2.05 -8.30 21.16
C MET A 12 0.63 -8.57 21.68
N ALA A 13 -0.28 -7.61 21.55
CA ALA A 13 -1.69 -7.81 21.94
C ALA A 13 -2.35 -8.88 21.06
N THR A 14 -3.42 -9.49 21.60
CA THR A 14 -4.24 -10.45 20.89
C THR A 14 -5.71 -10.07 21.04
N HIS A 15 -6.37 -9.83 19.91
CA HIS A 15 -7.77 -9.49 19.82
C HIS A 15 -8.51 -10.53 18.97
N ALA A 16 -9.78 -10.81 19.30
CA ALA A 16 -10.69 -11.42 18.34
C ALA A 16 -10.94 -10.45 17.18
N VAL A 17 -11.15 -10.96 15.97
CA VAL A 17 -11.27 -10.16 14.75
C VAL A 17 -12.57 -10.49 14.02
N ARG A 18 -13.38 -9.46 13.77
CA ARG A 18 -14.52 -9.53 12.84
C ARG A 18 -14.01 -9.25 11.43
N GLU A 19 -14.49 -10.04 10.46
CA GLU A 19 -14.17 -9.89 9.05
C GLU A 19 -15.46 -9.70 8.26
N PHE A 20 -15.54 -8.66 7.44
CA PHE A 20 -16.71 -8.37 6.61
C PHE A 20 -16.36 -7.45 5.44
N ASP A 21 -17.19 -7.49 4.40
CA ASP A 21 -17.00 -6.72 3.19
C ASP A 21 -17.98 -5.55 3.12
N VAL A 22 -17.50 -4.39 2.64
CA VAL A 22 -18.30 -3.17 2.45
C VAL A 22 -18.04 -2.61 1.06
N GLU A 23 -19.10 -2.16 0.36
CA GLU A 23 -18.92 -1.36 -0.85
C GLU A 23 -18.37 0.02 -0.45
N TYR A 24 -17.15 0.33 -0.91
CA TYR A 24 -16.52 1.62 -0.60
C TYR A 24 -16.48 2.58 -1.79
N LEU A 25 -16.52 2.05 -3.01
CA LEU A 25 -16.41 2.85 -4.23
C LEU A 25 -17.46 2.42 -5.25
N ARG A 26 -18.12 3.43 -5.86
CA ARG A 26 -18.98 3.28 -7.03
C ARG A 26 -18.62 4.34 -8.06
N VAL A 27 -18.29 3.91 -9.28
CA VAL A 27 -18.02 4.79 -10.43
C VAL A 27 -18.84 4.28 -11.63
N GLY A 28 -19.92 4.97 -11.95
CA GLY A 28 -20.90 4.46 -12.91
C GLY A 28 -21.47 3.13 -12.43
N ASP A 29 -21.42 2.11 -13.29
CA ASP A 29 -21.88 0.75 -12.97
C ASP A 29 -20.81 -0.12 -12.28
N THR A 30 -19.58 0.41 -12.14
CA THR A 30 -18.48 -0.30 -11.51
C THR A 30 -18.48 -0.07 -10.00
N THR A 31 -18.53 -1.16 -9.23
CA THR A 31 -18.42 -1.13 -7.77
C THR A 31 -17.13 -1.82 -7.29
N ARG A 32 -16.61 -1.39 -6.15
CA ARG A 32 -15.48 -2.05 -5.48
C ARG A 32 -15.78 -2.23 -4.01
N GLN A 33 -15.36 -3.38 -3.50
CA GLN A 33 -15.49 -3.77 -2.10
C GLN A 33 -14.18 -3.51 -1.36
N VAL A 34 -14.30 -3.26 -0.07
CA VAL A 34 -13.22 -3.29 0.90
C VAL A 34 -13.52 -4.37 1.92
N ARG A 35 -12.53 -5.22 2.22
CA ARG A 35 -12.60 -6.16 3.33
C ARG A 35 -12.01 -5.52 4.57
N ILE A 36 -12.82 -5.45 5.62
CA ILE A 36 -12.42 -4.91 6.90
C ILE A 36 -12.12 -6.07 7.85
N TYR A 37 -10.91 -6.08 8.39
CA TYR A 37 -10.52 -6.87 9.55
C TYR A 37 -10.55 -5.93 10.76
N GLN A 38 -11.57 -6.05 11.59
CA GLN A 38 -11.81 -5.18 12.73
C GLN A 38 -11.50 -5.90 14.05
N PRO A 39 -10.54 -5.41 14.85
CA PRO A 39 -10.29 -5.92 16.19
C PRO A 39 -11.51 -5.69 17.10
N GLU A 40 -11.81 -6.66 17.96
CA GLU A 40 -12.79 -6.48 19.02
C GLU A 40 -12.15 -5.90 20.28
N GLY A 41 -12.85 -4.99 20.96
CA GLY A 41 -12.39 -4.39 22.20
C GLY A 41 -12.48 -2.86 22.20
N PRO A 42 -11.94 -2.23 23.26
CA PRO A 42 -11.95 -0.78 23.38
C PRO A 42 -10.94 -0.16 22.41
N GLY A 43 -11.43 0.67 21.48
CA GLY A 43 -10.64 1.47 20.56
C GLY A 43 -10.61 2.96 20.96
N PRO A 44 -10.41 3.89 20.00
CA PRO A 44 -10.25 3.61 18.57
C PRO A 44 -8.89 3.00 18.24
N PHE A 45 -8.89 1.95 17.41
CA PHE A 45 -7.68 1.25 16.98
C PHE A 45 -6.97 2.01 15.85
N PRO A 46 -5.64 1.95 15.74
CA PRO A 46 -4.94 2.44 14.56
C PRO A 46 -5.38 1.70 13.30
N MET A 47 -5.17 2.34 12.13
CA MET A 47 -5.71 1.87 10.86
C MET A 47 -4.64 1.64 9.80
N ALA A 48 -4.83 0.65 8.96
CA ALA A 48 -4.04 0.39 7.76
C ALA A 48 -4.90 0.16 6.53
N LEU A 49 -4.58 0.86 5.45
CA LEU A 49 -5.04 0.57 4.10
C LEU A 49 -4.13 -0.48 3.47
N SER A 50 -4.66 -1.62 3.05
CA SER A 50 -3.91 -2.68 2.38
C SER A 50 -4.19 -2.69 0.88
N VAL A 51 -3.14 -2.58 0.07
CA VAL A 51 -3.17 -2.46 -1.40
C VAL A 51 -2.54 -3.71 -2.01
N HIS A 52 -3.36 -4.50 -2.69
CA HIS A 52 -2.94 -5.78 -3.25
C HIS A 52 -1.99 -5.65 -4.46
N GLY A 53 -1.23 -6.71 -4.73
CA GLY A 53 -0.45 -6.90 -5.94
C GLY A 53 -1.30 -7.40 -7.12
N GLY A 54 -0.64 -8.13 -8.05
CA GLY A 54 -1.29 -8.74 -9.21
C GLY A 54 -0.89 -8.13 -10.55
N ALA A 55 0.27 -7.48 -10.59
CA ALA A 55 0.82 -6.84 -11.79
C ALA A 55 -0.19 -5.89 -12.45
N TRP A 56 -0.90 -5.11 -11.63
CA TRP A 56 -1.94 -4.13 -11.98
C TRP A 56 -3.18 -4.69 -12.70
N SER A 57 -3.18 -5.96 -13.09
CA SER A 57 -4.22 -6.58 -13.94
C SER A 57 -5.13 -7.57 -13.22
N ARG A 58 -4.87 -7.85 -11.95
CA ARG A 58 -5.66 -8.80 -11.13
C ARG A 58 -5.54 -8.49 -9.64
N GLY A 59 -6.35 -9.19 -8.85
CA GLY A 59 -6.45 -9.02 -7.41
C GLY A 59 -7.74 -8.30 -7.01
N ASP A 60 -8.11 -8.46 -5.75
CA ASP A 60 -9.30 -7.87 -5.16
C ASP A 60 -9.16 -7.71 -3.63
N HIS A 61 -10.25 -7.33 -2.97
CA HIS A 61 -10.33 -7.14 -1.52
C HIS A 61 -10.11 -8.41 -0.68
N THR A 62 -10.02 -9.59 -1.28
CA THR A 62 -9.77 -10.86 -0.58
C THR A 62 -8.28 -11.22 -0.49
N ASN A 63 -7.41 -10.41 -1.09
CA ASN A 63 -5.97 -10.64 -1.09
C ASN A 63 -5.32 -10.43 0.28
N ASN A 64 -4.15 -11.03 0.48
CA ASN A 64 -3.26 -10.86 1.64
C ASN A 64 -3.86 -11.24 3.01
N PRO A 65 -4.72 -12.28 3.14
CA PRO A 65 -5.30 -12.63 4.44
C PRO A 65 -4.25 -13.06 5.46
N LEU A 66 -3.13 -13.67 5.00
CA LEU A 66 -2.04 -14.15 5.86
C LEU A 66 -1.25 -13.03 6.55
N THR A 67 -1.31 -11.81 6.04
CA THR A 67 -0.73 -10.64 6.69
C THR A 67 -1.82 -9.79 7.37
N SER A 68 -2.97 -9.61 6.73
CA SER A 68 -4.03 -8.72 7.22
C SER A 68 -4.65 -9.20 8.54
N ARG A 69 -4.97 -10.50 8.65
CA ARG A 69 -5.57 -11.06 9.87
C ARG A 69 -4.63 -10.97 11.08
N PRO A 70 -3.35 -11.41 11.04
CA PRO A 70 -2.45 -11.28 12.19
C PRO A 70 -2.15 -9.84 12.60
N LEU A 71 -2.21 -8.87 11.66
CA LEU A 71 -2.11 -7.45 11.98
C LEU A 71 -3.37 -6.97 12.72
N ALA A 72 -4.55 -7.41 12.29
CA ALA A 72 -5.78 -7.07 12.99
C ALA A 72 -5.86 -7.73 14.38
N GLU A 73 -5.40 -8.96 14.52
CA GLU A 73 -5.29 -9.64 15.82
C GLU A 73 -4.39 -8.89 16.80
N SER A 74 -3.42 -8.11 16.34
CA SER A 74 -2.62 -7.23 17.21
C SER A 74 -3.25 -5.87 17.52
N GLY A 75 -4.49 -5.63 17.11
CA GLY A 75 -5.21 -4.40 17.41
C GLY A 75 -5.05 -3.31 16.34
N LEU A 76 -5.01 -3.68 15.07
CA LEU A 76 -5.00 -2.78 13.93
C LEU A 76 -6.27 -2.99 13.09
N VAL A 77 -7.03 -1.96 12.78
CA VAL A 77 -8.07 -2.06 11.75
C VAL A 77 -7.38 -2.15 10.39
N VAL A 78 -7.54 -3.28 9.69
CA VAL A 78 -6.95 -3.46 8.36
C VAL A 78 -8.05 -3.47 7.30
N ALA A 79 -7.92 -2.58 6.32
CA ALA A 79 -8.85 -2.43 5.21
C ALA A 79 -8.18 -2.83 3.89
N VAL A 80 -8.51 -4.01 3.37
CA VAL A 80 -8.00 -4.51 2.08
C VAL A 80 -8.93 -4.06 0.97
N ILE A 81 -8.48 -3.18 0.10
CA ILE A 81 -9.29 -2.64 -0.99
C ILE A 81 -9.21 -3.50 -2.25
N GLY A 82 -10.35 -3.70 -2.92
CA GLY A 82 -10.38 -4.10 -4.31
C GLY A 82 -10.31 -2.85 -5.19
N MET A 83 -9.43 -2.86 -6.19
CA MET A 83 -9.22 -1.71 -7.10
C MET A 83 -9.72 -2.01 -8.51
N ARG A 84 -9.92 -0.97 -9.29
CA ARG A 84 -10.09 -1.07 -10.74
C ARG A 84 -8.78 -1.50 -11.37
N VAL A 85 -8.78 -2.58 -12.17
CA VAL A 85 -7.56 -3.20 -12.71
C VAL A 85 -7.46 -3.03 -14.23
N ALA A 86 -6.21 -2.99 -14.72
CA ALA A 86 -5.90 -2.95 -16.14
C ALA A 86 -6.22 -4.32 -16.83
N PRO A 87 -6.43 -4.36 -18.15
CA PRO A 87 -6.36 -3.24 -19.10
C PRO A 87 -7.63 -2.38 -19.18
N GLU A 88 -8.74 -2.82 -18.57
CA GLU A 88 -10.01 -2.07 -18.57
C GLU A 88 -9.86 -0.69 -17.90
N PHE A 89 -9.05 -0.64 -16.85
CA PHE A 89 -8.80 0.58 -16.08
C PHE A 89 -7.28 0.85 -15.98
N PRO A 90 -6.66 1.45 -17.02
CA PRO A 90 -5.23 1.75 -17.01
C PRO A 90 -4.89 2.85 -15.99
N TYR A 91 -3.60 3.13 -15.82
CA TYR A 91 -3.13 4.26 -15.04
C TYR A 91 -3.85 5.57 -15.46
N PRO A 92 -4.26 6.42 -14.50
CA PRO A 92 -3.98 6.36 -13.06
C PRO A 92 -5.12 5.74 -12.21
N LYS A 93 -6.02 4.91 -12.76
CA LYS A 93 -7.26 4.49 -12.10
C LYS A 93 -7.04 3.80 -10.74
N GLN A 94 -6.02 2.93 -10.61
CA GLN A 94 -5.71 2.30 -9.32
C GLN A 94 -5.25 3.32 -8.28
N VAL A 95 -4.46 4.31 -8.69
CA VAL A 95 -3.98 5.36 -7.78
C VAL A 95 -5.15 6.26 -7.33
N GLN A 96 -6.12 6.52 -8.23
CA GLN A 96 -7.37 7.21 -7.89
C GLN A 96 -8.15 6.43 -6.82
N ASP A 97 -8.23 5.10 -6.96
CA ASP A 97 -8.96 4.24 -6.01
C ASP A 97 -8.28 4.26 -4.63
N ILE A 98 -6.95 4.21 -4.59
CA ILE A 98 -6.16 4.31 -3.34
C ILE A 98 -6.37 5.68 -2.67
N ASN A 99 -6.28 6.77 -3.44
CA ASN A 99 -6.54 8.11 -2.93
C ASN A 99 -7.97 8.25 -2.38
N TYR A 100 -8.96 7.75 -3.12
CA TYR A 100 -10.35 7.75 -2.67
C TYR A 100 -10.53 6.89 -1.42
N ALA A 101 -10.00 5.65 -1.40
CA ALA A 101 -10.09 4.75 -0.26
C ALA A 101 -9.47 5.34 1.01
N THR A 102 -8.35 6.05 0.90
CA THR A 102 -7.71 6.75 2.02
C THR A 102 -8.66 7.77 2.63
N ARG A 103 -9.29 8.61 1.81
CA ARG A 103 -10.26 9.61 2.28
C ARG A 103 -11.53 8.95 2.83
N TRP A 104 -12.02 7.92 2.16
CA TRP A 104 -13.21 7.18 2.58
C TRP A 104 -13.00 6.51 3.94
N LEU A 105 -11.86 5.84 4.16
CA LEU A 105 -11.54 5.21 5.43
C LEU A 105 -11.42 6.23 6.56
N LYS A 106 -10.82 7.39 6.32
CA LYS A 106 -10.78 8.48 7.32
C LYS A 106 -12.18 8.98 7.67
N ALA A 107 -13.04 9.16 6.68
CA ALA A 107 -14.41 9.64 6.89
C ALA A 107 -15.29 8.62 7.64
N HIS A 108 -15.01 7.32 7.50
CA HIS A 108 -15.77 6.22 8.09
C HIS A 108 -15.01 5.51 9.22
N ALA A 109 -13.94 6.09 9.74
CA ALA A 109 -13.09 5.44 10.74
C ALA A 109 -13.87 5.01 11.99
N SER A 110 -14.82 5.83 12.45
CA SER A 110 -15.68 5.52 13.59
C SER A 110 -16.56 4.30 13.39
N ASP A 111 -16.97 4.00 12.16
CA ASP A 111 -17.80 2.83 11.84
C ASP A 111 -17.06 1.52 12.08
N PHE A 112 -15.72 1.58 12.05
CA PHE A 112 -14.80 0.46 12.25
C PHE A 112 -14.07 0.50 13.58
N ASN A 113 -14.46 1.40 14.49
CA ASN A 113 -13.74 1.64 15.75
C ASN A 113 -12.25 2.02 15.52
N GLY A 114 -11.97 2.74 14.43
CA GLY A 114 -10.65 3.15 13.99
C GLY A 114 -10.33 4.60 14.32
N ASP A 115 -9.04 4.93 14.39
CA ASP A 115 -8.51 6.27 14.55
C ASP A 115 -7.99 6.80 13.20
N PRO A 116 -8.69 7.77 12.56
CA PRO A 116 -8.32 8.29 11.24
C PRO A 116 -6.95 8.98 11.21
N ASP A 117 -6.48 9.50 12.35
CA ASP A 117 -5.21 10.23 12.44
C ASP A 117 -4.00 9.28 12.37
N THR A 118 -4.22 7.97 12.53
CA THR A 118 -3.18 6.94 12.53
C THR A 118 -3.09 6.15 11.22
N LEU A 119 -3.96 6.46 10.23
CA LEU A 119 -4.06 5.70 9.00
C LEU A 119 -2.74 5.71 8.21
N GLY A 120 -2.19 4.52 7.99
CA GLY A 120 -1.08 4.29 7.06
C GLY A 120 -1.44 3.32 5.96
N GLY A 121 -0.46 2.98 5.11
CA GLY A 121 -0.67 2.08 3.96
C GLY A 121 0.31 0.93 3.89
N ILE A 122 -0.15 -0.22 3.42
CA ILE A 122 0.68 -1.41 3.14
C ILE A 122 0.44 -1.83 1.69
N GLY A 123 1.48 -1.81 0.85
CA GLY A 123 1.39 -2.18 -0.57
C GLY A 123 2.23 -3.40 -0.90
N TYR A 124 1.68 -4.32 -1.70
CA TYR A 124 2.34 -5.57 -2.07
C TYR A 124 2.62 -5.62 -3.58
N SER A 125 3.84 -5.99 -3.99
CA SER A 125 4.22 -6.14 -5.41
C SER A 125 3.85 -4.89 -6.25
N SER A 126 2.94 -4.99 -7.23
CA SER A 126 2.44 -3.84 -7.98
C SER A 126 1.61 -2.85 -7.12
N GLY A 127 1.02 -3.28 -6.01
CA GLY A 127 0.47 -2.37 -4.99
C GLY A 127 1.56 -1.58 -4.28
N GLY A 128 2.78 -2.13 -4.18
CA GLY A 128 3.99 -1.43 -3.73
C GLY A 128 4.55 -0.43 -4.75
N HIS A 129 3.93 -0.31 -5.94
CA HIS A 129 4.14 0.78 -6.89
C HIS A 129 3.06 1.86 -6.74
N THR A 130 1.78 1.46 -6.74
CA THR A 130 0.66 2.40 -6.77
C THR A 130 0.41 3.09 -5.42
N LEU A 131 0.69 2.42 -4.30
CA LEU A 131 0.61 3.03 -2.98
C LEU A 131 1.61 4.18 -2.78
N PRO A 132 2.91 4.04 -3.10
CA PRO A 132 3.86 5.16 -3.08
C PRO A 132 3.43 6.36 -3.92
N LEU A 133 2.86 6.15 -5.11
CA LEU A 133 2.36 7.25 -5.95
C LEU A 133 1.25 8.03 -5.23
N ALA A 134 0.28 7.33 -4.62
CA ALA A 134 -0.79 7.97 -3.86
C ALA A 134 -0.26 8.70 -2.61
N ALA A 135 0.69 8.06 -1.88
CA ALA A 135 1.26 8.62 -0.65
C ALA A 135 2.17 9.82 -0.90
N MET A 136 2.96 9.78 -1.98
CA MET A 136 3.90 10.84 -2.33
C MET A 136 3.21 12.04 -2.99
N ARG A 137 2.10 11.81 -3.71
CA ARG A 137 1.35 12.83 -4.45
C ARG A 137 -0.13 12.89 -4.02
N PRO A 138 -0.45 13.06 -2.71
CA PRO A 138 -1.82 12.96 -2.22
C PRO A 138 -2.76 14.01 -2.81
N ASN A 139 -2.22 15.17 -3.20
CA ASN A 139 -2.97 16.29 -3.75
C ASN A 139 -2.88 16.41 -5.28
N ASP A 140 -2.30 15.43 -5.98
CA ASP A 140 -2.31 15.42 -7.45
C ASP A 140 -3.76 15.30 -7.94
N SER A 141 -4.19 16.27 -8.78
CA SER A 141 -5.57 16.33 -9.26
C SER A 141 -5.98 15.10 -10.07
N ARG A 142 -5.04 14.41 -10.69
CA ARG A 142 -5.28 13.15 -11.42
C ARG A 142 -5.64 12.01 -10.46
N TYR A 143 -5.04 12.00 -9.25
CA TYR A 143 -5.28 10.98 -8.23
C TYR A 143 -6.50 11.33 -7.35
N ALA A 144 -6.68 12.61 -7.06
CA ALA A 144 -7.82 13.12 -6.28
C ALA A 144 -9.10 13.32 -7.11
N ALA A 145 -9.18 12.75 -8.31
CA ALA A 145 -10.26 12.98 -9.27
C ALA A 145 -11.64 12.46 -8.85
N LEU A 146 -11.70 11.51 -7.90
CA LEU A 146 -12.97 10.95 -7.43
C LEU A 146 -13.51 11.78 -6.25
N PRO A 147 -14.71 12.39 -6.36
CA PRO A 147 -15.29 13.16 -5.27
C PRO A 147 -15.78 12.22 -4.15
N LEU A 148 -15.52 12.59 -2.90
CA LEU A 148 -16.09 11.91 -1.73
C LEU A 148 -17.30 12.73 -1.22
N ALA A 149 -18.50 12.18 -1.35
CA ALA A 149 -19.73 12.85 -0.94
C ALA A 149 -19.70 13.21 0.56
N GLY A 150 -20.10 14.44 0.89
CA GLY A 150 -20.20 14.90 2.29
C GLY A 150 -18.87 15.14 3.02
N SER A 151 -17.71 14.92 2.36
CA SER A 151 -16.40 14.92 3.04
C SER A 151 -15.31 15.59 2.20
N SER A 152 -15.61 16.76 1.60
CA SER A 152 -14.69 17.49 0.71
C SER A 152 -13.40 17.99 1.40
N SER A 153 -13.38 18.06 2.74
CA SER A 153 -12.22 18.52 3.52
C SER A 153 -11.31 17.38 4.01
N VAL A 154 -11.69 16.12 3.77
CA VAL A 154 -10.86 14.98 4.20
C VAL A 154 -9.69 14.79 3.24
N ASP A 155 -8.47 14.86 3.77
CA ASP A 155 -7.25 14.68 3.00
C ASP A 155 -6.92 13.19 2.75
N SER A 156 -6.03 12.92 1.79
CA SER A 156 -5.54 11.58 1.46
C SER A 156 -4.11 11.30 1.97
N ASN A 157 -3.62 12.06 2.94
CA ASN A 157 -2.30 11.82 3.51
C ASN A 157 -2.30 10.51 4.31
N LEU A 158 -1.22 9.74 4.17
CA LEU A 158 -0.93 8.58 4.99
C LEU A 158 0.10 8.94 6.07
N GLY A 159 -0.10 8.48 7.30
CA GLY A 159 0.82 8.72 8.41
C GLY A 159 2.13 7.92 8.30
N TRP A 160 2.09 6.80 7.58
CA TRP A 160 3.23 5.92 7.34
C TRP A 160 2.95 5.02 6.12
N MET A 161 4.00 4.41 5.57
CA MET A 161 3.90 3.54 4.40
C MET A 161 4.81 2.31 4.55
N ILE A 162 4.29 1.13 4.21
CA ILE A 162 5.06 -0.12 4.11
C ILE A 162 4.87 -0.67 2.70
N VAL A 163 5.95 -1.11 2.07
CA VAL A 163 5.88 -1.80 0.77
C VAL A 163 6.64 -3.12 0.84
N CYS A 164 5.96 -4.20 0.44
CA CYS A 164 6.48 -5.57 0.51
C CYS A 164 6.78 -6.06 -0.91
N TRP A 165 8.04 -6.47 -1.18
CA TRP A 165 8.53 -6.86 -2.52
C TRP A 165 7.99 -5.97 -3.64
N PRO A 166 8.15 -4.62 -3.50
CA PRO A 166 7.47 -3.69 -4.37
C PRO A 166 8.02 -3.68 -5.79
N VAL A 167 7.15 -3.44 -6.76
CA VAL A 167 7.55 -3.03 -8.11
C VAL A 167 7.84 -1.52 -8.07
N ILE A 168 8.88 -1.13 -7.32
CA ILE A 168 9.15 0.28 -7.02
C ILE A 168 9.75 1.05 -8.19
N ASP A 169 10.37 0.34 -9.13
CA ASP A 169 10.87 0.86 -10.41
C ASP A 169 10.20 0.07 -11.56
N PRO A 170 9.03 0.51 -12.02
CA PRO A 170 8.29 -0.20 -13.07
C PRO A 170 9.02 -0.22 -14.42
N TRP A 171 9.84 0.78 -14.73
CA TRP A 171 10.61 0.81 -15.96
C TRP A 171 11.71 -0.26 -15.96
N LEU A 172 12.47 -0.37 -14.87
CA LEU A 172 13.44 -1.45 -14.71
C LEU A 172 12.79 -2.83 -14.87
N ARG A 173 11.61 -3.03 -14.25
CA ARG A 173 10.86 -4.28 -14.41
C ARG A 173 10.45 -4.55 -15.85
N TYR A 174 10.02 -3.53 -16.60
CA TYR A 174 9.71 -3.64 -18.02
C TYR A 174 10.93 -4.11 -18.81
N GLN A 175 12.09 -3.49 -18.61
CA GLN A 175 13.35 -3.88 -19.27
C GLN A 175 13.76 -5.32 -18.93
N ILE A 176 13.62 -5.75 -17.67
CA ILE A 176 13.88 -7.13 -17.25
C ILE A 176 12.93 -8.10 -17.97
N ALA A 177 11.63 -7.79 -18.05
CA ALA A 177 10.66 -8.59 -18.75
C ALA A 177 10.97 -8.71 -20.23
N GLN A 178 11.39 -7.62 -20.87
CA GLN A 178 11.81 -7.57 -22.26
C GLN A 178 13.06 -8.44 -22.48
N GLY A 179 14.08 -8.30 -21.65
CA GLY A 179 15.30 -9.09 -21.73
C GLY A 179 15.10 -10.61 -21.53
N LYS A 180 14.07 -10.97 -20.73
CA LYS A 180 13.66 -12.38 -20.50
C LYS A 180 12.66 -12.90 -21.53
N GLY A 181 12.16 -12.09 -22.47
CA GLY A 181 11.11 -12.46 -23.41
C GLY A 181 9.77 -12.82 -22.73
N ASN A 182 9.46 -12.19 -21.60
CA ASN A 182 8.23 -12.46 -20.84
C ASN A 182 7.05 -11.65 -21.41
N GLU A 183 6.48 -12.12 -22.51
CA GLU A 183 5.38 -11.47 -23.24
C GLU A 183 4.17 -11.19 -22.32
N GLY A 184 3.78 -12.16 -21.49
CA GLY A 184 2.63 -11.99 -20.60
C GLY A 184 2.84 -10.88 -19.54
N LEU A 185 4.08 -10.59 -19.16
CA LEU A 185 4.41 -9.47 -18.26
C LEU A 185 4.45 -8.15 -19.04
N LEU A 186 4.97 -8.16 -20.27
CA LEU A 186 4.97 -6.99 -21.16
C LEU A 186 3.54 -6.54 -21.50
N GLU A 187 2.64 -7.47 -21.82
CA GLU A 187 1.21 -7.15 -22.02
C GLU A 187 0.58 -6.44 -20.81
N ARG A 188 0.93 -6.85 -19.60
CA ARG A 188 0.42 -6.19 -18.38
C ARG A 188 0.99 -4.78 -18.20
N HIS A 189 2.26 -4.57 -18.55
CA HIS A 189 2.85 -3.24 -18.57
C HIS A 189 2.14 -2.35 -19.60
N HIS A 190 1.98 -2.83 -20.83
CA HIS A 190 1.28 -2.09 -21.87
C HIS A 190 -0.17 -1.79 -21.49
N GLY A 191 -0.87 -2.76 -20.88
CA GLY A 191 -2.26 -2.59 -20.46
C GLY A 191 -2.43 -1.57 -19.32
N PHE A 192 -1.41 -1.42 -18.45
CA PHE A 192 -1.48 -0.47 -17.34
C PHE A 192 -0.92 0.91 -17.69
N PHE A 193 0.28 0.98 -18.29
CA PHE A 193 0.96 2.26 -18.55
C PHE A 193 0.59 2.85 -19.92
N GLY A 194 0.32 2.01 -20.93
CA GLY A 194 0.06 2.45 -22.29
C GLY A 194 1.33 2.79 -23.09
N ASP A 195 2.18 3.64 -22.56
CA ASP A 195 3.40 4.14 -23.20
C ASP A 195 4.59 4.27 -22.26
N GLU A 196 5.77 4.57 -22.82
CA GLU A 196 7.03 4.73 -22.09
C GLU A 196 7.02 5.99 -21.19
N GLU A 197 6.42 7.09 -21.67
CA GLU A 197 6.34 8.34 -20.92
C GLU A 197 5.59 8.14 -19.60
N THR A 198 4.50 7.38 -19.63
CA THR A 198 3.72 7.02 -18.46
C THR A 198 4.52 6.16 -17.47
N HIS A 199 5.37 5.23 -17.96
CA HIS A 199 6.27 4.47 -17.08
C HIS A 199 7.19 5.38 -16.28
N HIS A 200 7.82 6.36 -16.95
CA HIS A 200 8.75 7.30 -16.33
C HIS A 200 8.03 8.31 -15.43
N GLU A 201 6.90 8.84 -15.88
CA GLU A 201 6.11 9.81 -15.10
C GLU A 201 5.62 9.21 -13.78
N SER A 202 5.20 7.94 -13.81
CA SER A 202 4.67 7.23 -12.65
C SER A 202 5.70 6.34 -11.92
N ASN A 203 6.98 6.54 -12.15
CA ASN A 203 8.06 5.80 -11.48
C ASN A 203 8.43 6.47 -10.16
N PRO A 204 8.16 5.85 -8.98
CA PRO A 204 8.46 6.45 -7.69
C PRO A 204 9.94 6.82 -7.49
N VAL A 205 10.86 6.01 -8.03
CA VAL A 205 12.30 6.29 -7.95
C VAL A 205 12.65 7.53 -8.78
N GLU A 206 12.16 7.60 -10.02
CA GLU A 206 12.45 8.72 -10.92
C GLU A 206 11.78 10.02 -10.48
N ILE A 207 10.60 9.95 -9.84
CA ILE A 207 9.95 11.10 -9.21
C ILE A 207 10.89 11.75 -8.19
N LEU A 208 11.52 10.94 -7.34
CA LEU A 208 12.49 11.40 -6.34
C LEU A 208 13.77 11.92 -6.99
N ASP A 209 14.33 11.19 -7.96
CA ASP A 209 15.56 11.54 -8.65
C ASP A 209 15.44 12.84 -9.46
N ARG A 210 14.24 13.15 -9.98
CA ARG A 210 13.94 14.44 -10.63
C ARG A 210 13.78 15.60 -9.63
N GLY A 211 13.80 15.32 -8.33
CA GLY A 211 13.64 16.33 -7.28
C GLY A 211 12.23 16.92 -7.20
N GLU A 212 11.22 16.15 -7.58
CA GLU A 212 9.82 16.60 -7.45
C GLU A 212 9.47 16.84 -5.97
N LYS A 213 8.69 17.90 -5.73
CA LYS A 213 8.20 18.19 -4.39
C LYS A 213 7.04 17.24 -4.04
N VAL A 214 7.31 16.28 -3.16
CA VAL A 214 6.38 15.24 -2.76
C VAL A 214 6.21 15.15 -1.24
N THR A 215 5.16 14.49 -0.80
CA THR A 215 4.98 14.11 0.60
C THR A 215 5.78 12.84 0.88
N LEU A 216 6.47 12.78 2.02
CA LEU A 216 7.36 11.66 2.37
C LEU A 216 7.02 11.10 3.76
N PRO A 217 5.94 10.32 3.92
CA PRO A 217 5.64 9.67 5.19
C PRO A 217 6.76 8.68 5.58
N PRO A 218 7.01 8.41 6.88
CA PRO A 218 7.92 7.36 7.30
C PRO A 218 7.64 6.06 6.54
N ALA A 219 8.67 5.43 5.97
CA ALA A 219 8.51 4.30 5.08
C ALA A 219 9.35 3.09 5.50
N LEU A 220 8.80 1.88 5.30
CA LEU A 220 9.49 0.61 5.42
C LEU A 220 9.38 -0.14 4.09
N VAL A 221 10.52 -0.53 3.52
CA VAL A 221 10.60 -1.39 2.34
C VAL A 221 11.04 -2.78 2.78
N ILE A 222 10.23 -3.80 2.51
CA ILE A 222 10.53 -5.20 2.80
C ILE A 222 10.79 -5.90 1.47
N HIS A 223 11.98 -6.50 1.30
CA HIS A 223 12.37 -7.08 0.02
C HIS A 223 13.19 -8.36 0.19
N GLY A 224 12.93 -9.36 -0.67
CA GLY A 224 13.70 -10.60 -0.69
C GLY A 224 15.00 -10.45 -1.48
N THR A 225 16.12 -10.94 -0.97
CA THR A 225 17.42 -10.83 -1.67
C THR A 225 17.54 -11.74 -2.89
N ALA A 226 16.64 -12.73 -3.04
CA ALA A 226 16.55 -13.61 -4.22
C ALA A 226 15.31 -13.31 -5.09
N ASP A 227 14.79 -12.09 -5.03
CA ASP A 227 13.65 -11.66 -5.85
C ASP A 227 14.08 -11.57 -7.33
N ASP A 228 13.51 -12.45 -8.16
CA ASP A 228 13.81 -12.56 -9.59
C ASP A 228 12.88 -11.70 -10.48
N VAL A 229 11.87 -11.08 -9.87
CA VAL A 229 10.93 -10.16 -10.52
C VAL A 229 11.42 -8.71 -10.42
N MET A 230 11.89 -8.34 -9.24
CA MET A 230 12.49 -7.03 -8.95
C MET A 230 13.76 -7.23 -8.11
N PRO A 231 14.93 -6.90 -8.64
CA PRO A 231 16.18 -7.01 -7.87
C PRO A 231 16.18 -6.05 -6.69
N ILE A 232 16.79 -6.47 -5.58
CA ILE A 232 16.84 -5.71 -4.31
C ILE A 232 17.48 -4.33 -4.48
N GLU A 233 18.38 -4.17 -5.44
CA GLU A 233 19.02 -2.91 -5.79
C GLU A 233 18.01 -1.80 -6.14
N SER A 234 16.86 -2.17 -6.68
CA SER A 234 15.77 -1.21 -6.93
C SER A 234 15.18 -0.65 -5.64
N ALA A 235 15.05 -1.49 -4.61
CA ALA A 235 14.60 -1.09 -3.28
C ALA A 235 15.66 -0.24 -2.56
N GLU A 236 16.93 -0.60 -2.68
CA GLU A 236 18.08 0.16 -2.14
C GLU A 236 18.14 1.57 -2.75
N ARG A 237 18.00 1.66 -4.10
CA ARG A 237 17.94 2.94 -4.80
C ARG A 237 16.78 3.79 -4.32
N PHE A 238 15.57 3.23 -4.23
CA PHE A 238 14.39 3.95 -3.73
C PHE A 238 14.63 4.51 -2.33
N VAL A 239 15.11 3.68 -1.39
CA VAL A 239 15.40 4.10 -0.01
C VAL A 239 16.46 5.23 0.00
N THR A 240 17.48 5.13 -0.84
CA THR A 240 18.52 6.17 -0.97
C THR A 240 17.91 7.47 -1.47
N SER A 241 17.17 7.45 -2.58
CA SER A 241 16.55 8.65 -3.16
C SER A 241 15.48 9.25 -2.22
N TYR A 242 14.70 8.39 -1.53
CA TYR A 242 13.69 8.83 -0.56
C TYR A 242 14.31 9.61 0.61
N ASN A 243 15.41 9.08 1.15
CA ASN A 243 16.12 9.72 2.26
C ASN A 243 16.87 11.00 1.80
N ALA A 244 17.43 11.00 0.58
CA ALA A 244 18.04 12.19 -0.01
C ALA A 244 17.02 13.31 -0.24
N ALA A 245 15.77 12.97 -0.55
CA ALA A 245 14.66 13.92 -0.67
C ALA A 245 14.12 14.44 0.69
N GLY A 246 14.72 14.02 1.81
CA GLY A 246 14.35 14.44 3.17
C GLY A 246 13.33 13.54 3.88
N GLY A 247 12.96 12.40 3.29
CA GLY A 247 12.11 11.39 3.91
C GLY A 247 12.86 10.52 4.93
N LYS A 248 12.15 9.53 5.48
CA LYS A 248 12.69 8.53 6.40
C LYS A 248 12.24 7.15 5.94
N ALA A 249 13.02 6.52 5.08
CA ALA A 249 12.79 5.16 4.62
C ALA A 249 13.83 4.20 5.19
N LYS A 250 13.43 2.98 5.51
CA LYS A 250 14.29 1.86 5.92
C LYS A 250 14.06 0.68 4.98
N LEU A 251 15.12 0.01 4.55
CA LEU A 251 15.07 -1.31 3.91
C LEU A 251 15.21 -2.41 4.97
N GLU A 252 14.34 -3.40 4.90
CA GLU A 252 14.43 -4.64 5.67
C GLU A 252 14.60 -5.81 4.68
N PRO A 253 15.82 -6.29 4.47
CA PRO A 253 16.09 -7.40 3.57
C PRO A 253 15.69 -8.73 4.19
N PHE A 254 15.15 -9.63 3.37
CA PHE A 254 14.85 -11.00 3.71
C PHE A 254 15.75 -11.93 2.89
N GLU A 255 16.79 -12.44 3.55
CA GLU A 255 17.86 -13.20 2.91
C GLU A 255 17.35 -14.47 2.24
N GLY A 256 17.70 -14.65 0.96
CA GLY A 256 17.34 -15.79 0.14
C GLY A 256 15.86 -15.88 -0.25
N MET A 257 15.04 -14.88 0.09
CA MET A 257 13.61 -14.92 -0.21
C MET A 257 13.30 -14.41 -1.61
N PRO A 258 12.38 -15.14 -2.34
CA PRO A 258 11.93 -14.74 -3.66
C PRO A 258 10.83 -13.68 -3.61
N HIS A 259 10.36 -13.23 -4.79
CA HIS A 259 9.17 -12.38 -4.92
C HIS A 259 7.93 -13.04 -4.31
N GLY A 260 7.18 -12.31 -3.48
CA GLY A 260 5.93 -12.82 -2.90
C GLY A 260 6.10 -13.85 -1.77
N PHE A 261 7.27 -13.94 -1.14
CA PHE A 261 7.56 -14.93 -0.09
C PHE A 261 6.58 -14.92 1.10
N GLY A 262 5.84 -13.83 1.28
CA GLY A 262 4.80 -13.71 2.32
C GLY A 262 3.41 -14.19 1.89
N ASN A 263 3.26 -14.79 0.71
CA ASN A 263 1.97 -15.32 0.22
C ASN A 263 1.67 -16.74 0.72
N GLU A 264 2.63 -17.40 1.35
CA GLU A 264 2.48 -18.75 1.89
C GLU A 264 2.90 -18.79 3.36
N PRO A 265 2.27 -19.65 4.19
CA PRO A 265 2.67 -19.83 5.58
C PRO A 265 4.13 -20.29 5.68
N SER A 266 4.91 -19.57 6.46
CA SER A 266 6.34 -19.86 6.64
C SER A 266 6.91 -19.08 7.84
N PRO A 267 8.05 -19.49 8.42
CA PRO A 267 8.74 -18.69 9.43
C PRO A 267 9.12 -17.28 8.94
N GLN A 268 9.29 -17.10 7.63
CA GLN A 268 9.61 -15.81 7.03
C GLN A 268 8.38 -14.89 6.98
N LEU A 269 7.18 -15.46 6.76
CA LEU A 269 5.93 -14.72 6.90
C LEU A 269 5.72 -14.25 8.34
N ASP A 270 5.97 -15.12 9.33
CA ASP A 270 5.85 -14.79 10.76
C ASP A 270 6.80 -13.63 11.12
N ARG A 271 8.05 -13.70 10.65
CA ARG A 271 9.03 -12.62 10.81
C ARG A 271 8.57 -11.33 10.11
N LEU A 272 8.03 -11.42 8.90
CA LEU A 272 7.50 -10.27 8.16
C LEU A 272 6.39 -9.57 8.96
N VAL A 273 5.41 -10.33 9.44
CA VAL A 273 4.31 -9.81 10.27
C VAL A 273 4.84 -9.11 11.52
N GLN A 274 5.83 -9.70 12.18
CA GLN A 274 6.45 -9.11 13.37
C GLN A 274 7.16 -7.78 13.03
N VAL A 275 7.95 -7.74 11.97
CA VAL A 275 8.63 -6.52 11.49
C VAL A 275 7.64 -5.41 11.16
N VAL A 276 6.52 -5.74 10.50
CA VAL A 276 5.44 -4.81 10.19
C VAL A 276 4.81 -4.26 11.46
N LYS A 277 4.46 -5.10 12.43
CA LYS A 277 3.88 -4.70 13.73
C LYS A 277 4.81 -3.75 14.50
N GLU A 278 6.10 -4.07 14.56
CA GLU A 278 7.11 -3.25 15.24
C GLU A 278 7.32 -1.88 14.57
N PHE A 279 7.26 -1.83 13.24
CA PHE A 279 7.32 -0.57 12.51
C PHE A 279 6.10 0.29 12.83
N ILE A 280 4.89 -0.28 12.72
CA ILE A 280 3.64 0.43 13.00
C ILE A 280 3.62 0.96 14.43
N ALA A 281 4.03 0.17 15.42
CA ALA A 281 4.08 0.60 16.82
C ALA A 281 4.91 1.87 17.04
N LYS A 282 5.96 2.08 16.24
CA LYS A 282 6.80 3.30 16.30
C LYS A 282 6.14 4.51 15.63
N GLN A 283 5.11 4.31 14.80
CA GLN A 283 4.43 5.39 14.09
C GLN A 283 3.16 5.85 14.81
N VAL A 284 2.50 4.96 15.55
CA VAL A 284 1.17 5.21 16.15
C VAL A 284 1.17 5.17 17.67
N GLY A 285 2.33 4.94 18.30
CA GLY A 285 2.49 4.80 19.75
C GLY A 285 2.66 6.11 20.51
#